data_e6f66bb9288a4eee2eb13467953b1156
#
_entry.id   e6f66bb9288a4eee2eb13467953b1156
#
_cell.length_a   1.000
_cell.length_b   1.000
_cell.length_c   1.000
_cell.angle_alpha   90.00
_cell.angle_beta   90.00
_cell.angle_gamma   90.00
#
_symmetry.space_group_name_H-M   'P 1'
#
loop_
_entity.id
_entity.type
_entity.pdbx_description
1 polymer ?
#
loop_
_entity_poly.entity_id
_entity_poly.type
_entity_poly.pdbx_seq_one_letter_code
_entity_poly.pdbx_strand_id
1 'polypeptide(L)'
;REILSRTQMFDSLSKKAIFNMPFPLIIFDEEGVILWHNIPFQKLTNEESSVNKNISDFFSELDSKALKDFEKTAANFGIRPFKGKDYMFNFEKTESKAEERSVVLLYLVDVSEQQLLKRTLYDKRMVVGLLQIDNYDDIRNSISDLNRGLLFAKLEKVMKDYFSEYKA
;
A
#
# COMPACT_ATOMS: atom_id res chain seq x y z
N ARG A 1 -31.11 -37.49 3.78
CA ARG A 1 -31.02 -36.92 2.40
C ARG A 1 -30.96 -35.39 2.43
N GLU A 2 -31.69 -34.69 3.28
CA GLU A 2 -31.68 -33.20 3.36
C GLU A 2 -30.36 -32.62 3.81
N ILE A 3 -29.63 -33.18 4.78
CA ILE A 3 -28.35 -32.68 5.30
C ILE A 3 -27.27 -32.78 4.21
N LEU A 4 -27.19 -33.88 3.47
CA LEU A 4 -26.26 -34.06 2.36
C LEU A 4 -26.52 -33.07 1.22
N SER A 5 -27.77 -32.77 0.90
CA SER A 5 -28.16 -31.77 -0.09
C SER A 5 -27.74 -30.35 0.33
N ARG A 6 -27.91 -29.99 1.59
CA ARG A 6 -27.49 -28.68 2.12
C ARG A 6 -25.96 -28.53 2.12
N THR A 7 -25.21 -29.56 2.50
CA THR A 7 -23.73 -29.54 2.48
C THR A 7 -23.20 -29.40 1.06
N GLN A 8 -23.74 -30.12 0.08
CA GLN A 8 -23.37 -29.99 -1.33
C GLN A 8 -23.71 -28.61 -1.92
N MET A 9 -24.86 -28.06 -1.55
CA MET A 9 -25.27 -26.72 -1.96
C MET A 9 -24.32 -25.66 -1.36
N PHE A 10 -23.96 -25.77 -0.08
CA PHE A 10 -23.04 -24.87 0.59
C PHE A 10 -21.63 -24.94 -0.03
N ASP A 11 -21.14 -26.14 -0.37
CA ASP A 11 -19.86 -26.34 -1.04
C ASP A 11 -19.83 -25.70 -2.44
N SER A 12 -20.90 -25.86 -3.20
CA SER A 12 -20.98 -25.27 -4.55
C SER A 12 -21.07 -23.74 -4.51
N LEU A 13 -21.83 -23.18 -3.55
CA LEU A 13 -21.95 -21.74 -3.35
C LEU A 13 -20.63 -21.13 -2.86
N SER A 14 -19.95 -21.78 -1.92
CA SER A 14 -18.66 -21.34 -1.41
C SER A 14 -17.59 -21.31 -2.49
N LYS A 15 -17.50 -22.39 -3.29
CA LYS A 15 -16.60 -22.45 -4.45
C LYS A 15 -16.90 -21.32 -5.44
N LYS A 16 -18.16 -21.14 -5.82
CA LYS A 16 -18.56 -20.09 -6.75
C LYS A 16 -18.29 -18.69 -6.19
N ALA A 17 -18.49 -18.46 -4.89
CA ALA A 17 -18.20 -17.19 -4.23
C ALA A 17 -16.69 -16.87 -4.28
N ILE A 18 -15.84 -17.85 -3.94
CA ILE A 18 -14.37 -17.69 -3.95
C ILE A 18 -13.87 -17.42 -5.38
N PHE A 19 -14.38 -18.16 -6.38
CA PHE A 19 -14.01 -17.95 -7.79
C PHE A 19 -14.36 -16.55 -8.30
N ASN A 20 -15.48 -15.98 -7.84
CA ASN A 20 -15.99 -14.69 -8.28
C ASN A 20 -15.65 -13.53 -7.32
N MET A 21 -14.79 -13.74 -6.33
CA MET A 21 -14.31 -12.63 -5.49
C MET A 21 -13.71 -11.53 -6.37
N PRO A 22 -14.02 -10.25 -6.10
CA PRO A 22 -13.62 -9.14 -6.98
C PRO A 22 -12.13 -8.77 -6.93
N PHE A 23 -11.36 -9.45 -6.10
CA PHE A 23 -9.92 -9.22 -5.91
C PHE A 23 -9.12 -10.47 -6.27
N PRO A 24 -7.86 -10.32 -6.74
CA PRO A 24 -6.97 -11.43 -7.02
C PRO A 24 -6.70 -12.27 -5.77
N LEU A 25 -6.81 -13.59 -5.90
CA LEU A 25 -6.64 -14.55 -4.82
C LEU A 25 -5.86 -15.74 -5.33
N ILE A 26 -4.85 -16.15 -4.55
CA ILE A 26 -3.90 -17.20 -4.88
C ILE A 26 -3.72 -18.11 -3.65
N ILE A 27 -3.58 -19.39 -3.88
CA ILE A 27 -3.18 -20.37 -2.86
C ILE A 27 -1.89 -21.01 -3.34
N PHE A 28 -0.87 -21.03 -2.50
CA PHE A 28 0.42 -21.67 -2.77
C PHE A 28 0.92 -22.42 -1.53
N ASP A 29 1.84 -23.36 -1.75
CA ASP A 29 2.48 -24.14 -0.68
C ASP A 29 3.68 -23.41 -0.05
N GLU A 30 4.34 -24.07 0.89
CA GLU A 30 5.51 -23.49 1.60
C GLU A 30 6.74 -23.31 0.68
N GLU A 31 6.83 -24.02 -0.43
CA GLU A 31 7.83 -23.83 -1.46
C GLU A 31 7.49 -22.72 -2.45
N GLY A 32 6.28 -22.14 -2.33
CA GLY A 32 5.79 -21.08 -3.20
C GLY A 32 5.14 -21.58 -4.48
N VAL A 33 4.88 -22.88 -4.61
CA VAL A 33 4.21 -23.45 -5.79
C VAL A 33 2.73 -23.13 -5.74
N ILE A 34 2.22 -22.47 -6.78
CA ILE A 34 0.81 -22.08 -6.88
C ILE A 34 -0.06 -23.32 -7.10
N LEU A 35 -0.93 -23.57 -6.13
CA LEU A 35 -1.88 -24.69 -6.16
C LEU A 35 -3.21 -24.28 -6.82
N TRP A 36 -3.59 -23.02 -6.62
CA TRP A 36 -4.84 -22.51 -7.15
C TRP A 36 -4.85 -20.97 -7.21
N HIS A 37 -5.64 -20.41 -8.12
CA HIS A 37 -5.93 -18.98 -8.23
C HIS A 37 -7.34 -18.74 -8.79
N ASN A 38 -7.87 -17.53 -8.55
CA ASN A 38 -9.16 -17.12 -9.10
C ASN A 38 -9.02 -16.38 -10.45
N ILE A 39 -10.15 -16.07 -11.07
CA ILE A 39 -10.22 -15.35 -12.36
C ILE A 39 -9.59 -13.93 -12.26
N PRO A 40 -9.83 -13.11 -11.22
CA PRO A 40 -9.16 -11.82 -11.11
C PRO A 40 -7.64 -11.89 -11.11
N PHE A 41 -7.03 -12.90 -10.48
CA PHE A 41 -5.58 -13.09 -10.55
C PHE A 41 -5.11 -13.44 -11.97
N GLN A 42 -5.82 -14.36 -12.64
CA GLN A 42 -5.56 -14.69 -14.03
C GLN A 42 -5.58 -13.45 -14.95
N LYS A 43 -6.60 -12.61 -14.80
CA LYS A 43 -6.70 -11.34 -15.54
C LYS A 43 -5.58 -10.35 -15.19
N LEU A 44 -5.21 -10.27 -13.92
CA LEU A 44 -4.15 -9.38 -13.45
C LEU A 44 -2.78 -9.78 -14.01
N THR A 45 -2.46 -11.07 -14.04
CA THR A 45 -1.20 -11.59 -14.57
C THR A 45 -1.18 -11.68 -16.09
N ASN A 46 -2.35 -11.71 -16.72
CA ASN A 46 -2.56 -11.95 -18.15
C ASN A 46 -2.05 -13.34 -18.59
N GLU A 47 -2.23 -14.35 -17.74
CA GLU A 47 -1.84 -15.72 -18.01
C GLU A 47 -3.06 -16.65 -17.94
N GLU A 48 -3.13 -17.63 -18.85
CA GLU A 48 -4.24 -18.59 -18.88
C GLU A 48 -4.27 -19.49 -17.65
N SER A 49 -3.08 -19.88 -17.15
CA SER A 49 -2.95 -20.65 -15.92
C SER A 49 -1.61 -20.35 -15.24
N SER A 50 -1.65 -20.13 -13.93
CA SER A 50 -0.47 -19.96 -13.10
C SER A 50 -0.25 -21.16 -12.16
N VAL A 51 -1.09 -22.20 -12.23
CA VAL A 51 -0.96 -23.41 -11.41
C VAL A 51 0.36 -24.12 -11.76
N ASN A 52 1.06 -24.61 -10.74
CA ASN A 52 2.38 -25.21 -10.79
C ASN A 52 3.54 -24.25 -11.12
N LYS A 53 3.29 -22.93 -11.25
CA LYS A 53 4.35 -21.92 -11.29
C LYS A 53 4.72 -21.50 -9.86
N ASN A 54 5.88 -20.89 -9.71
CA ASN A 54 6.28 -20.35 -8.41
C ASN A 54 5.72 -18.93 -8.24
N ILE A 55 5.31 -18.61 -7.02
CA ILE A 55 4.80 -17.27 -6.68
C ILE A 55 5.85 -16.18 -6.91
N SER A 56 7.15 -16.51 -6.80
CA SER A 56 8.27 -15.62 -7.07
C SER A 56 8.37 -15.20 -8.54
N ASP A 57 7.77 -15.94 -9.46
CA ASP A 57 7.71 -15.56 -10.89
C ASP A 57 6.85 -14.31 -11.10
N PHE A 58 5.92 -14.04 -10.18
CA PHE A 58 5.04 -12.88 -10.20
C PHE A 58 5.48 -11.80 -9.22
N PHE A 59 5.97 -12.21 -8.06
CA PHE A 59 6.39 -11.35 -6.96
C PHE A 59 7.78 -11.77 -6.49
N SER A 60 8.81 -11.19 -7.07
CA SER A 60 10.22 -11.55 -6.83
C SER A 60 10.64 -11.46 -5.36
N GLU A 61 9.94 -10.65 -4.57
CA GLU A 61 10.16 -10.53 -3.13
C GLU A 61 9.67 -11.74 -2.32
N LEU A 62 8.83 -12.60 -2.92
CA LEU A 62 8.34 -13.84 -2.32
C LEU A 62 9.20 -15.04 -2.76
N ASP A 63 10.50 -14.90 -2.67
CA ASP A 63 11.44 -15.96 -2.99
C ASP A 63 11.49 -17.05 -1.88
N SER A 64 12.20 -18.13 -2.14
CA SER A 64 12.35 -19.26 -1.21
C SER A 64 12.93 -18.85 0.15
N LYS A 65 13.67 -17.73 0.23
CA LYS A 65 14.24 -17.22 1.47
C LYS A 65 13.18 -16.48 2.28
N ALA A 66 12.38 -15.66 1.61
CA ALA A 66 11.26 -14.93 2.21
C ALA A 66 10.19 -15.91 2.74
N LEU A 67 9.93 -17.00 2.02
CA LEU A 67 8.96 -18.03 2.43
C LEU A 67 9.42 -18.85 3.63
N LYS A 68 10.72 -19.02 3.86
CA LYS A 68 11.26 -19.68 5.07
C LYS A 68 10.99 -18.87 6.35
N ASP A 69 10.98 -17.55 6.28
CA ASP A 69 10.63 -16.65 7.39
C ASP A 69 9.29 -15.96 7.10
N PHE A 70 8.29 -16.79 6.79
CA PHE A 70 7.01 -16.33 6.25
C PHE A 70 6.29 -15.35 7.17
N GLU A 71 6.24 -15.58 8.48
CA GLU A 71 5.53 -14.70 9.42
C GLU A 71 6.11 -13.29 9.40
N LYS A 72 7.44 -13.18 9.38
CA LYS A 72 8.12 -11.89 9.30
C LYS A 72 7.93 -11.23 7.93
N THR A 73 7.98 -12.01 6.86
CA THR A 73 7.75 -11.54 5.49
C THR A 73 6.33 -10.99 5.35
N ALA A 74 5.33 -11.76 5.75
CA ALA A 74 3.92 -11.38 5.69
C ALA A 74 3.64 -10.09 6.51
N ALA A 75 4.19 -9.99 7.73
CA ALA A 75 4.02 -8.82 8.59
C ALA A 75 4.61 -7.52 7.99
N ASN A 76 5.67 -7.63 7.19
CA ASN A 76 6.38 -6.48 6.62
C ASN A 76 6.09 -6.23 5.14
N PHE A 77 5.30 -7.08 4.48
CA PHE A 77 5.08 -6.97 3.04
C PHE A 77 4.28 -5.71 2.66
N GLY A 78 3.12 -5.52 3.29
CA GLY A 78 2.31 -4.32 3.17
C GLY A 78 1.85 -3.98 1.75
N ILE A 79 1.96 -2.70 1.37
CA ILE A 79 1.55 -2.21 0.05
C ILE A 79 2.73 -2.24 -0.91
N ARG A 80 2.50 -2.78 -2.12
CA ARG A 80 3.50 -2.86 -3.19
C ARG A 80 2.89 -2.46 -4.54
N PRO A 81 3.68 -1.80 -5.40
CA PRO A 81 3.26 -1.54 -6.77
C PRO A 81 3.31 -2.84 -7.59
N PHE A 82 2.25 -3.09 -8.35
CA PHE A 82 2.19 -4.20 -9.30
C PHE A 82 1.35 -3.81 -10.51
N LYS A 83 1.88 -4.02 -11.73
CA LYS A 83 1.18 -3.69 -12.99
C LYS A 83 0.60 -2.26 -13.05
N GLY A 84 1.33 -1.28 -12.50
CA GLY A 84 0.93 0.13 -12.52
C GLY A 84 -0.12 0.55 -11.48
N LYS A 85 -0.42 -0.30 -10.53
CA LYS A 85 -1.34 -0.06 -9.42
C LYS A 85 -0.69 -0.39 -8.09
N ASP A 86 -1.19 0.22 -7.01
CA ASP A 86 -0.76 -0.07 -5.65
C ASP A 86 -1.69 -1.14 -5.04
N TYR A 87 -1.13 -2.28 -4.67
CA TYR A 87 -1.88 -3.37 -4.03
C TYR A 87 -1.44 -3.57 -2.58
N MET A 88 -2.41 -3.73 -1.71
CA MET A 88 -2.20 -4.24 -0.36
C MET A 88 -2.20 -5.77 -0.42
N PHE A 89 -1.11 -6.38 0.04
CA PHE A 89 -0.94 -7.82 0.10
C PHE A 89 -1.35 -8.34 1.47
N ASN A 90 -2.28 -9.28 1.47
CA ASN A 90 -2.78 -9.90 2.68
C ASN A 90 -2.53 -11.40 2.61
N PHE A 91 -1.87 -11.91 3.63
CA PHE A 91 -1.48 -13.32 3.73
C PHE A 91 -2.22 -14.00 4.88
N GLU A 92 -2.62 -15.24 4.65
CA GLU A 92 -3.20 -16.09 5.68
C GLU A 92 -2.63 -17.50 5.53
N LYS A 93 -1.91 -17.98 6.53
CA LYS A 93 -1.38 -19.34 6.56
C LYS A 93 -2.38 -20.24 7.24
N THR A 94 -2.69 -21.36 6.60
CA THR A 94 -3.60 -22.37 7.15
C THR A 94 -3.03 -23.78 6.93
N GLU A 95 -3.34 -24.67 7.84
CA GLU A 95 -2.97 -26.07 7.71
C GLU A 95 -4.10 -26.83 7.01
N SER A 96 -3.79 -27.48 5.91
CA SER A 96 -4.72 -28.38 5.24
C SER A 96 -4.78 -29.69 5.99
N LYS A 97 -5.87 -29.93 6.72
CA LYS A 97 -6.11 -31.19 7.43
C LYS A 97 -6.18 -32.42 6.52
N ALA A 98 -6.42 -32.21 5.22
CA ALA A 98 -6.55 -33.28 4.25
C ALA A 98 -5.21 -33.79 3.70
N GLU A 99 -4.16 -32.95 3.69
CA GLU A 99 -2.88 -33.25 3.04
C GLU A 99 -1.68 -33.13 3.99
N GLU A 100 -1.90 -32.83 5.28
CA GLU A 100 -0.83 -32.56 6.28
C GLU A 100 0.19 -31.49 5.80
N ARG A 101 -0.25 -30.55 4.94
CA ARG A 101 0.57 -29.49 4.37
C ARG A 101 0.05 -28.13 4.77
N SER A 102 0.97 -27.24 5.09
CA SER A 102 0.64 -25.83 5.25
C SER A 102 0.47 -25.18 3.87
N VAL A 103 -0.57 -24.39 3.73
CA VAL A 103 -0.81 -23.59 2.53
C VAL A 103 -0.96 -22.13 2.92
N VAL A 104 -0.57 -21.26 2.02
CA VAL A 104 -0.69 -19.81 2.16
C VAL A 104 -1.77 -19.30 1.20
N LEU A 105 -2.72 -18.60 1.75
CA LEU A 105 -3.69 -17.82 1.00
C LEU A 105 -3.14 -16.39 0.87
N LEU A 106 -3.01 -15.90 -0.34
CA LEU A 106 -2.65 -14.52 -0.65
C LEU A 106 -3.81 -13.86 -1.40
N TYR A 107 -4.26 -12.71 -0.94
CA TYR A 107 -5.18 -11.87 -1.69
C TYR A 107 -4.69 -10.43 -1.77
N LEU A 108 -4.99 -9.80 -2.93
CA LEU A 108 -4.51 -8.47 -3.27
C LEU A 108 -5.71 -7.51 -3.33
N VAL A 109 -5.59 -6.41 -2.60
CA VAL A 109 -6.59 -5.34 -2.62
C VAL A 109 -5.99 -4.13 -3.32
N ASP A 110 -6.64 -3.66 -4.41
CA ASP A 110 -6.26 -2.42 -5.10
C ASP A 110 -6.53 -1.24 -4.17
N VAL A 111 -5.48 -0.54 -3.77
CA VAL A 111 -5.51 0.62 -2.87
C VAL A 111 -5.00 1.89 -3.56
N SER A 112 -4.90 1.88 -4.88
CA SER A 112 -4.34 2.99 -5.68
C SER A 112 -5.07 4.30 -5.41
N GLU A 113 -6.41 4.30 -5.41
CA GLU A 113 -7.21 5.48 -5.13
C GLU A 113 -7.01 5.99 -3.70
N GLN A 114 -6.95 5.08 -2.73
CA GLN A 114 -6.70 5.43 -1.33
C GLN A 114 -5.31 6.04 -1.15
N GLN A 115 -4.29 5.51 -1.82
CA GLN A 115 -2.94 6.05 -1.79
C GLN A 115 -2.87 7.44 -2.43
N LEU A 116 -3.52 7.62 -3.58
CA LEU A 116 -3.61 8.91 -4.25
C LEU A 116 -4.30 9.95 -3.35
N LEU A 117 -5.43 9.57 -2.74
CA LEU A 117 -6.15 10.46 -1.83
C LEU A 117 -5.32 10.85 -0.61
N LYS A 118 -4.61 9.88 -0.01
CA LYS A 118 -3.69 10.15 1.09
C LYS A 118 -2.61 11.15 0.69
N ARG A 119 -1.93 10.95 -0.45
CA ARG A 119 -0.92 11.88 -0.96
C ARG A 119 -1.51 13.28 -1.14
N THR A 120 -2.67 13.39 -1.80
CA THR A 120 -3.35 14.67 -2.01
C THR A 120 -3.70 15.39 -0.69
N LEU A 121 -4.12 14.64 0.33
CA LEU A 121 -4.40 15.20 1.66
C LEU A 121 -3.13 15.66 2.36
N TYR A 122 -2.02 14.93 2.22
CA TYR A 122 -0.72 15.35 2.76
C TYR A 122 -0.21 16.62 2.07
N ASP A 123 -0.31 16.71 0.75
CA ASP A 123 0.15 17.86 -0.05
C ASP A 123 -0.67 19.12 0.24
N LYS A 124 -1.94 18.96 0.63
CA LYS A 124 -2.83 20.07 1.01
C LYS A 124 -2.76 20.46 2.49
N ARG A 125 -1.88 19.86 3.28
CA ARG A 125 -1.75 20.25 4.69
C ARG A 125 -1.22 21.66 4.79
N MET A 126 -2.00 22.50 5.47
CA MET A 126 -1.56 23.85 5.81
C MET A 126 -0.48 23.75 6.89
N VAL A 127 0.71 24.25 6.62
CA VAL A 127 1.78 24.39 7.62
C VAL A 127 1.75 25.83 8.10
N VAL A 128 1.58 26.02 9.41
CA VAL A 128 1.68 27.31 10.04
C VAL A 128 3.07 27.44 10.62
N GLY A 129 3.88 28.35 10.08
CA GLY A 129 5.19 28.71 10.62
C GLY A 129 5.07 29.98 11.45
N LEU A 130 5.69 30.02 12.63
CA LEU A 130 5.88 31.21 13.43
C LEU A 130 7.32 31.71 13.23
N LEU A 131 7.47 32.89 12.68
CA LEU A 131 8.76 33.54 12.54
C LEU A 131 8.88 34.63 13.61
N GLN A 132 9.87 34.53 14.48
CA GLN A 132 10.16 35.53 15.50
C GLN A 132 11.47 36.22 15.14
N ILE A 133 11.47 37.54 15.18
CA ILE A 133 12.69 38.33 14.99
C ILE A 133 13.24 38.64 16.39
N ASP A 134 14.42 38.09 16.68
CA ASP A 134 15.18 38.45 17.89
C ASP A 134 15.67 39.90 17.77
N ASN A 135 15.69 40.61 18.86
CA ASN A 135 16.12 42.03 18.94
C ASN A 135 15.22 42.99 18.15
N TYR A 136 13.94 42.67 17.98
CA TYR A 136 13.01 43.56 17.27
C TYR A 136 12.95 44.98 17.86
N ASP A 137 12.95 45.09 19.18
CA ASP A 137 12.90 46.40 19.88
C ASP A 137 14.17 47.21 19.68
N ASP A 138 15.34 46.58 19.69
CA ASP A 138 16.62 47.26 19.42
C ASP A 138 16.70 47.77 17.99
N ILE A 139 16.24 46.96 17.03
CA ILE A 139 16.18 47.38 15.63
C ILE A 139 15.16 48.51 15.46
N ARG A 140 13.99 48.41 16.07
CA ARG A 140 12.97 49.44 16.03
C ARG A 140 13.44 50.79 16.57
N ASN A 141 14.23 50.79 17.64
CA ASN A 141 14.70 52.00 18.31
C ASN A 141 15.95 52.62 17.65
N SER A 142 16.71 51.82 16.89
CA SER A 142 17.95 52.26 16.24
C SER A 142 17.75 52.81 14.81
N ILE A 143 16.58 52.54 14.18
CA ILE A 143 16.33 52.90 12.79
C ILE A 143 15.36 54.06 12.69
N SER A 144 15.71 55.07 11.89
CA SER A 144 14.80 56.20 11.58
C SER A 144 13.50 55.73 10.90
N ASP A 145 12.41 56.44 11.11
CA ASP A 145 11.09 56.09 10.58
C ASP A 145 11.08 55.89 9.06
N LEU A 146 11.94 56.62 8.32
CA LEU A 146 12.07 56.46 6.87
C LEU A 146 12.67 55.12 6.46
N ASN A 147 13.60 54.60 7.22
CA ASN A 147 14.31 53.35 6.93
C ASN A 147 13.55 52.12 7.45
N ARG A 148 12.61 52.31 8.37
CA ARG A 148 11.80 51.23 8.95
C ARG A 148 10.94 50.54 7.90
N GLY A 149 10.27 51.34 7.04
CA GLY A 149 9.48 50.79 5.93
C GLY A 149 10.28 49.98 4.91
N LEU A 150 11.53 50.44 4.65
CA LEU A 150 12.43 49.76 3.72
C LEU A 150 12.93 48.44 4.31
N LEU A 151 13.17 48.36 5.61
CA LEU A 151 13.58 47.12 6.30
C LEU A 151 12.46 46.09 6.25
N PHE A 152 11.20 46.46 6.54
CA PHE A 152 10.08 45.55 6.50
C PHE A 152 9.82 45.05 5.08
N ALA A 153 9.91 45.89 4.06
CA ALA A 153 9.78 45.50 2.67
C ALA A 153 10.86 44.47 2.24
N LYS A 154 12.13 44.67 2.73
CA LYS A 154 13.22 43.70 2.51
C LYS A 154 12.95 42.37 3.20
N LEU A 155 12.50 42.39 4.45
CA LEU A 155 12.16 41.19 5.23
C LEU A 155 11.01 40.42 4.53
N GLU A 156 9.97 41.13 4.12
CA GLU A 156 8.84 40.50 3.40
C GLU A 156 9.29 39.85 2.08
N LYS A 157 10.21 40.52 1.36
CA LYS A 157 10.76 39.97 0.12
C LYS A 157 11.57 38.70 0.40
N VAL A 158 12.48 38.71 1.37
CA VAL A 158 13.30 37.54 1.74
C VAL A 158 12.40 36.38 2.18
N MET A 159 11.36 36.66 2.96
CA MET A 159 10.41 35.64 3.38
C MET A 159 9.65 35.06 2.18
N LYS A 160 9.17 35.90 1.27
CA LYS A 160 8.48 35.45 0.04
C LYS A 160 9.41 34.60 -0.83
N ASP A 161 10.64 35.01 -1.02
CA ASP A 161 11.64 34.30 -1.81
C ASP A 161 11.95 32.93 -1.17
N TYR A 162 12.17 32.90 0.15
CA TYR A 162 12.42 31.66 0.90
C TYR A 162 11.23 30.68 0.82
N PHE A 163 10.01 31.14 1.06
CA PHE A 163 8.83 30.29 1.01
C PHE A 163 8.39 29.92 -0.41
N SER A 164 8.79 30.68 -1.43
CA SER A 164 8.49 30.32 -2.84
C SER A 164 9.26 29.08 -3.30
N GLU A 165 10.42 28.85 -2.72
CA GLU A 165 11.27 27.67 -2.99
C GLU A 165 10.63 26.37 -2.45
N TYR A 166 9.72 26.46 -1.48
CA TYR A 166 9.01 25.32 -0.87
C TYR A 166 7.58 25.14 -1.37
N LYS A 167 7.15 25.90 -2.37
CA LYS A 167 5.91 25.65 -3.09
C LYS A 167 6.14 24.56 -4.13
N ALA A 168 5.96 23.28 -3.67
CA ALA A 168 5.74 22.16 -4.57
C ALA A 168 4.28 22.13 -5.00
#